data_74f0d115c65ccf06c0e044cf7c05724f
#
_entry.id   74f0d115c65ccf06c0e044cf7c05724f
#
_cell.length_a   1.000
_cell.length_b   1.000
_cell.length_c   1.000
_cell.angle_alpha   90.00
_cell.angle_beta   90.00
_cell.angle_gamma   90.00
#
_symmetry.space_group_name_H-M   'P 1'
#
loop_
_entity.id
_entity.type
_entity.pdbx_description
1 polymer ?
#
loop_
_entity_poly.entity_id
_entity_poly.type
_entity_poly.pdbx_seq_one_letter_code
_entity_poly.pdbx_strand_id
1 'polypeptide(L)'
;GTAHRASVFELFARRLSGARRYGVVAGTGRLLEAISEFRFGDPELEYLRTHRVVGDTTLDWLANYRFTGDIWGYAEGDVYFPGSPLITVESTFAEGVLLETLALSILNYDSAVATAASRMSHAAAGKPLAEMGSRRTSEYSAVAAARAAYIAGFSATSNLEAGRSYGIPTMGTAAHSFTLLHDSERAAFEAQVAALGADTTLLVDTFDIEQGVRTAIEVAGPELGAVRIDSGDLPVVVARVRQLLDELGATRTRITVTNDLDEHTVAVFSASPVDSFGVGTSVVVGSGTPTMGMVYKL
;
A
#
# COMPACT_ATOMS: atom_id res chain seq x y z
N GLY A 1 1.29 -40.62 16.02
CA GLY A 1 2.14 -40.78 14.83
C GLY A 1 3.06 -39.58 14.60
N THR A 2 3.75 -39.52 13.47
CA THR A 2 4.72 -38.44 13.17
C THR A 2 4.06 -37.05 13.02
N ALA A 3 2.78 -36.99 12.65
CA ALA A 3 2.01 -35.76 12.55
C ALA A 3 1.97 -34.92 13.85
N HIS A 4 2.03 -35.60 14.99
CA HIS A 4 1.97 -34.95 16.32
C HIS A 4 3.35 -34.75 16.98
N ARG A 5 4.43 -34.89 16.22
CA ARG A 5 5.76 -34.55 16.73
C ARG A 5 5.90 -33.05 16.91
N ALA A 6 6.49 -32.64 18.03
CA ALA A 6 6.89 -31.26 18.25
C ALA A 6 7.85 -30.83 17.13
N SER A 7 7.59 -29.69 16.56
CA SER A 7 8.29 -29.16 15.40
C SER A 7 8.42 -27.65 15.50
N VAL A 8 9.49 -27.12 14.96
CA VAL A 8 9.73 -25.69 14.83
C VAL A 8 9.89 -25.36 13.36
N PHE A 9 9.08 -24.44 12.88
CA PHE A 9 9.18 -23.90 11.53
C PHE A 9 9.66 -22.44 11.59
N GLU A 10 10.53 -22.09 10.67
CA GLU A 10 10.98 -20.70 10.51
C GLU A 10 10.63 -20.16 9.13
N LEU A 11 10.14 -18.91 9.11
CA LEU A 11 9.92 -18.13 7.90
C LEU A 11 11.01 -17.06 7.79
N PHE A 12 11.75 -17.08 6.68
CA PHE A 12 12.83 -16.13 6.41
C PHE A 12 13.03 -15.90 4.92
N ALA A 13 13.62 -14.76 4.55
CA ALA A 13 14.07 -14.53 3.19
C ALA A 13 15.42 -15.18 2.94
N ARG A 14 15.55 -16.01 1.90
CA ARG A 14 16.85 -16.62 1.52
C ARG A 14 17.80 -15.59 0.94
N ARG A 15 17.27 -14.67 0.15
CA ARG A 15 17.99 -13.58 -0.51
C ARG A 15 17.00 -12.46 -0.82
N LEU A 16 17.49 -11.26 -0.95
CA LEU A 16 16.73 -10.14 -1.48
C LEU A 16 16.96 -10.02 -2.99
N SER A 17 15.88 -9.79 -3.74
CA SER A 17 15.95 -9.66 -5.20
C SER A 17 16.17 -8.20 -5.62
N GLY A 18 16.76 -8.04 -6.81
CA GLY A 18 17.01 -6.73 -7.39
C GLY A 18 18.02 -5.90 -6.60
N ALA A 19 17.78 -4.62 -6.50
CA ALA A 19 18.62 -3.66 -5.78
C ALA A 19 18.33 -3.57 -4.28
N ARG A 20 17.47 -4.43 -3.73
CA ARG A 20 17.12 -4.41 -2.31
C ARG A 20 18.31 -4.77 -1.43
N ARG A 21 18.61 -3.89 -0.47
CA ARG A 21 19.67 -4.07 0.53
C ARG A 21 19.15 -4.56 1.87
N TYR A 22 17.86 -4.37 2.13
CA TYR A 22 17.13 -4.76 3.33
C TYR A 22 15.68 -5.05 2.97
N GLY A 23 14.95 -5.68 3.90
CA GLY A 23 13.51 -5.79 3.87
C GLY A 23 12.87 -5.10 5.07
N VAL A 24 11.61 -4.76 4.96
CA VAL A 24 10.78 -4.26 6.06
C VAL A 24 9.69 -5.28 6.33
N VAL A 25 9.51 -5.68 7.57
CA VAL A 25 8.48 -6.64 7.98
C VAL A 25 7.11 -6.00 7.92
N ALA A 26 6.20 -6.63 7.20
CA ALA A 26 4.77 -6.29 7.22
C ALA A 26 3.94 -7.55 6.97
N GLY A 27 2.70 -7.56 7.49
CA GLY A 27 1.78 -8.67 7.36
C GLY A 27 1.70 -9.56 8.60
N THR A 28 2.53 -9.37 9.62
CA THR A 28 2.49 -10.18 10.84
C THR A 28 1.12 -10.08 11.53
N GLY A 29 0.57 -8.88 11.68
CA GLY A 29 -0.77 -8.68 12.27
C GLY A 29 -1.85 -9.39 11.46
N ARG A 30 -1.85 -9.24 10.14
CA ARG A 30 -2.79 -9.95 9.25
C ARG A 30 -2.64 -11.47 9.30
N LEU A 31 -1.40 -11.97 9.43
CA LEU A 31 -1.15 -13.40 9.57
C LEU A 31 -1.76 -13.94 10.86
N LEU A 32 -1.57 -13.27 11.99
CA LEU A 32 -2.12 -13.70 13.28
C LEU A 32 -3.65 -13.68 13.26
N GLU A 33 -4.27 -12.67 12.67
CA GLU A 33 -5.71 -12.59 12.46
C GLU A 33 -6.19 -13.77 11.60
N ALA A 34 -5.55 -14.00 10.45
CA ALA A 34 -5.89 -15.11 9.56
C ALA A 34 -5.74 -16.48 10.22
N ILE A 35 -4.70 -16.70 11.03
CA ILE A 35 -4.51 -17.95 11.79
C ILE A 35 -5.63 -18.12 12.81
N SER A 36 -6.03 -17.05 13.49
CA SER A 36 -7.12 -17.11 14.48
C SER A 36 -8.46 -17.55 13.87
N GLU A 37 -8.66 -17.31 12.60
CA GLU A 37 -9.85 -17.66 11.84
C GLU A 37 -9.70 -18.92 10.99
N PHE A 38 -8.48 -19.46 10.85
CA PHE A 38 -8.19 -20.57 9.95
C PHE A 38 -8.88 -21.86 10.39
N ARG A 39 -9.83 -22.33 9.59
CA ARG A 39 -10.69 -23.48 9.86
C ARG A 39 -10.97 -24.23 8.56
N PHE A 40 -11.39 -25.48 8.70
CA PHE A 40 -11.96 -26.27 7.63
C PHE A 40 -13.46 -26.46 7.94
N GLY A 41 -14.32 -25.81 7.18
CA GLY A 41 -15.76 -25.96 7.29
C GLY A 41 -16.28 -27.13 6.42
N ASP A 42 -17.58 -27.33 6.45
CA ASP A 42 -18.22 -28.41 5.67
C ASP A 42 -17.91 -28.33 4.17
N PRO A 43 -17.89 -27.14 3.51
CA PRO A 43 -17.57 -27.05 2.09
C PRO A 43 -16.14 -27.52 1.77
N GLU A 44 -15.14 -27.13 2.57
CA GLU A 44 -13.76 -27.52 2.38
C GLU A 44 -13.57 -29.03 2.60
N LEU A 45 -14.15 -29.56 3.68
CA LEU A 45 -14.08 -30.99 3.99
C LEU A 45 -14.76 -31.85 2.93
N GLU A 46 -15.93 -31.44 2.41
CA GLU A 46 -16.61 -32.14 1.33
C GLU A 46 -15.82 -32.12 0.03
N TYR A 47 -15.19 -30.98 -0.30
CA TYR A 47 -14.28 -30.88 -1.44
C TYR A 47 -13.12 -31.87 -1.32
N LEU A 48 -12.43 -31.87 -0.17
CA LEU A 48 -11.29 -32.76 0.08
C LEU A 48 -11.68 -34.24 0.01
N ARG A 49 -12.88 -34.60 0.52
CA ARG A 49 -13.43 -35.95 0.49
C ARG A 49 -13.76 -36.39 -0.95
N THR A 50 -14.53 -35.58 -1.66
CA THR A 50 -14.98 -35.87 -3.04
C THR A 50 -13.82 -36.07 -3.99
N HIS A 51 -12.77 -35.24 -3.86
CA HIS A 51 -11.57 -35.31 -4.70
C HIS A 51 -10.50 -36.25 -4.16
N ARG A 52 -10.75 -36.91 -3.03
CA ARG A 52 -9.81 -37.83 -2.37
C ARG A 52 -8.42 -37.24 -2.16
N VAL A 53 -8.37 -35.96 -1.74
CA VAL A 53 -7.11 -35.24 -1.50
C VAL A 53 -6.39 -35.80 -0.29
N VAL A 54 -7.14 -36.19 0.75
CA VAL A 54 -6.64 -36.81 1.98
C VAL A 54 -7.58 -37.97 2.40
N GLY A 55 -7.08 -38.87 3.26
CA GLY A 55 -7.89 -39.97 3.80
C GLY A 55 -8.79 -39.54 4.96
N ASP A 56 -9.77 -40.42 5.31
CA ASP A 56 -10.80 -40.13 6.29
C ASP A 56 -10.24 -39.71 7.66
N THR A 57 -9.23 -40.36 8.17
CA THR A 57 -8.58 -40.00 9.45
C THR A 57 -8.04 -38.56 9.44
N THR A 58 -7.56 -38.10 8.28
CA THR A 58 -7.07 -36.72 8.12
C THR A 58 -8.25 -35.76 8.03
N LEU A 59 -9.34 -36.13 7.34
CA LEU A 59 -10.57 -35.33 7.29
C LEU A 59 -11.15 -35.11 8.69
N ASP A 60 -11.21 -36.16 9.51
CA ASP A 60 -11.70 -36.09 10.89
C ASP A 60 -10.84 -35.14 11.74
N TRP A 61 -9.52 -35.16 11.53
CA TRP A 61 -8.60 -34.26 12.22
C TRP A 61 -8.76 -32.81 11.75
N LEU A 62 -8.88 -32.59 10.41
CA LEU A 62 -9.08 -31.25 9.83
C LEU A 62 -10.38 -30.60 10.29
N ALA A 63 -11.45 -31.37 10.44
CA ALA A 63 -12.75 -30.89 10.93
C ALA A 63 -12.64 -30.21 12.32
N ASN A 64 -11.66 -30.65 13.11
CA ASN A 64 -11.41 -30.12 14.45
C ASN A 64 -10.15 -29.25 14.52
N TYR A 65 -9.55 -28.93 13.37
CA TYR A 65 -8.30 -28.16 13.32
C TYR A 65 -8.45 -26.78 13.98
N ARG A 66 -7.53 -26.51 14.89
CA ARG A 66 -7.25 -25.20 15.49
C ARG A 66 -5.76 -25.14 15.73
N PHE A 67 -5.16 -24.03 15.41
CA PHE A 67 -3.77 -23.80 15.76
C PHE A 67 -3.66 -23.57 17.27
N THR A 68 -2.81 -24.32 17.94
CA THR A 68 -2.62 -24.27 19.41
C THR A 68 -1.16 -24.02 19.82
N GLY A 69 -0.26 -23.87 18.82
CA GLY A 69 1.15 -23.60 19.07
C GLY A 69 1.46 -22.14 19.39
N ASP A 70 2.73 -21.86 19.55
CA ASP A 70 3.26 -20.53 19.81
C ASP A 70 3.88 -19.93 18.52
N ILE A 71 3.77 -18.62 18.38
CA ILE A 71 4.36 -17.87 17.26
C ILE A 71 5.20 -16.73 17.81
N TRP A 72 6.45 -16.70 17.40
CA TRP A 72 7.40 -15.65 17.71
C TRP A 72 7.76 -14.93 16.42
N GLY A 73 8.00 -13.64 16.48
CA GLY A 73 8.35 -12.92 15.25
C GLY A 73 8.79 -11.49 15.48
N TYR A 74 9.29 -10.89 14.39
CA TYR A 74 9.64 -9.49 14.35
C TYR A 74 8.38 -8.62 14.35
N ALA A 75 8.50 -7.44 14.93
CA ALA A 75 7.44 -6.45 14.84
C ALA A 75 7.30 -5.91 13.41
N GLU A 76 6.08 -5.50 13.07
CA GLU A 76 5.87 -4.81 11.80
C GLU A 76 6.59 -3.46 11.79
N GLY A 77 7.25 -3.15 10.69
CA GLY A 77 8.13 -1.99 10.56
C GLY A 77 9.60 -2.27 10.84
N ASP A 78 9.94 -3.40 11.47
CA ASP A 78 11.33 -3.79 11.68
C ASP A 78 12.06 -4.04 10.36
N VAL A 79 13.31 -3.64 10.31
CA VAL A 79 14.21 -3.93 9.19
C VAL A 79 14.84 -5.31 9.36
N TYR A 80 14.90 -6.08 8.29
CA TYR A 80 15.53 -7.40 8.28
C TYR A 80 16.50 -7.60 7.12
N PHE A 81 17.34 -8.62 7.26
CA PHE A 81 18.29 -9.08 6.26
C PHE A 81 18.05 -10.56 5.93
N PRO A 82 18.61 -11.08 4.81
CA PRO A 82 18.52 -12.50 4.47
C PRO A 82 18.97 -13.40 5.62
N GLY A 83 18.21 -14.47 5.86
CA GLY A 83 18.47 -15.42 6.95
C GLY A 83 17.91 -15.03 8.31
N SER A 84 17.37 -13.81 8.48
CA SER A 84 16.68 -13.44 9.74
C SER A 84 15.38 -14.25 9.88
N PRO A 85 15.13 -14.96 11.00
CA PRO A 85 13.89 -15.70 11.24
C PRO A 85 12.75 -14.73 11.60
N LEU A 86 12.00 -14.31 10.57
CA LEU A 86 10.95 -13.30 10.72
C LEU A 86 9.76 -13.80 11.53
N ILE A 87 9.43 -15.08 11.37
CA ILE A 87 8.41 -15.81 12.12
C ILE A 87 8.98 -17.18 12.48
N THR A 88 8.84 -17.56 13.73
CA THR A 88 9.12 -18.91 14.24
C THR A 88 7.82 -19.49 14.77
N VAL A 89 7.45 -20.68 14.31
CA VAL A 89 6.22 -21.39 14.71
C VAL A 89 6.61 -22.64 15.46
N GLU A 90 6.28 -22.71 16.73
CA GLU A 90 6.47 -23.88 17.60
C GLU A 90 5.14 -24.59 17.80
N SER A 91 4.99 -25.78 17.24
CA SER A 91 3.73 -26.53 17.26
C SER A 91 3.95 -28.02 17.00
N THR A 92 2.85 -28.77 16.83
CA THR A 92 2.95 -30.08 16.19
C THR A 92 3.24 -29.92 14.68
N PHE A 93 3.91 -30.89 14.07
CA PHE A 93 4.20 -30.87 12.64
C PHE A 93 2.94 -30.61 11.79
N ALA A 94 1.83 -31.31 12.11
CA ALA A 94 0.59 -31.19 11.36
C ALA A 94 -0.02 -29.79 11.45
N GLU A 95 0.04 -29.16 12.61
CA GLU A 95 -0.48 -27.79 12.77
C GLU A 95 0.40 -26.78 12.04
N GLY A 96 1.72 -26.85 12.23
CA GLY A 96 2.64 -25.88 11.66
C GLY A 96 2.74 -25.97 10.13
N VAL A 97 2.73 -27.17 9.53
CA VAL A 97 2.87 -27.33 8.07
C VAL A 97 1.71 -26.72 7.29
N LEU A 98 0.50 -26.68 7.86
CA LEU A 98 -0.66 -26.06 7.20
C LEU A 98 -0.56 -24.55 7.06
N LEU A 99 0.27 -23.91 7.86
CA LEU A 99 0.44 -22.45 7.84
C LEU A 99 1.36 -21.96 6.72
N GLU A 100 2.11 -22.86 6.05
CA GLU A 100 3.14 -22.47 5.06
C GLU A 100 2.60 -21.52 3.99
N THR A 101 1.57 -21.94 3.28
CA THR A 101 1.05 -21.13 2.15
C THR A 101 0.42 -19.83 2.65
N LEU A 102 -0.31 -19.86 3.75
CA LEU A 102 -0.92 -18.68 4.34
C LEU A 102 0.14 -17.66 4.76
N ALA A 103 1.14 -18.10 5.52
CA ALA A 103 2.20 -17.23 6.02
C ALA A 103 3.04 -16.65 4.87
N LEU A 104 3.41 -17.48 3.89
CA LEU A 104 4.21 -17.03 2.75
C LEU A 104 3.44 -16.06 1.85
N SER A 105 2.16 -16.30 1.58
CA SER A 105 1.36 -15.41 0.72
C SER A 105 1.21 -14.02 1.33
N ILE A 106 0.98 -13.93 2.64
CA ILE A 106 0.83 -12.66 3.34
C ILE A 106 2.18 -11.93 3.45
N LEU A 107 3.17 -12.57 4.07
CA LEU A 107 4.43 -11.88 4.40
C LEU A 107 5.27 -11.55 3.17
N ASN A 108 5.26 -12.36 2.12
CA ASN A 108 5.96 -12.04 0.88
C ASN A 108 5.44 -10.76 0.24
N TYR A 109 4.12 -10.61 0.13
CA TYR A 109 3.52 -9.46 -0.52
C TYR A 109 3.60 -8.21 0.36
N ASP A 110 3.11 -8.29 1.59
CA ASP A 110 3.07 -7.15 2.50
C ASP A 110 4.47 -6.58 2.75
N SER A 111 5.47 -7.46 2.98
CA SER A 111 6.86 -6.99 3.15
C SER A 111 7.49 -6.44 1.87
N ALA A 112 7.09 -6.92 0.68
CA ALA A 112 7.56 -6.35 -0.58
C ALA A 112 7.05 -4.92 -0.76
N VAL A 113 5.78 -4.69 -0.47
CA VAL A 113 5.15 -3.35 -0.50
C VAL A 113 5.78 -2.44 0.55
N ALA A 114 5.89 -2.89 1.80
CA ALA A 114 6.50 -2.11 2.88
C ALA A 114 7.96 -1.74 2.56
N THR A 115 8.73 -2.67 1.98
CA THR A 115 10.11 -2.42 1.57
C THR A 115 10.21 -1.37 0.46
N ALA A 116 9.31 -1.38 -0.54
CA ALA A 116 9.23 -0.35 -1.56
C ALA A 116 8.82 1.00 -0.95
N ALA A 117 7.78 0.99 -0.13
CA ALA A 117 7.27 2.18 0.55
C ALA A 117 8.33 2.84 1.44
N SER A 118 9.13 2.06 2.18
CA SER A 118 10.20 2.59 3.04
C SER A 118 11.28 3.35 2.25
N ARG A 119 11.63 2.86 1.04
CA ARG A 119 12.57 3.57 0.15
C ARG A 119 11.96 4.86 -0.39
N MET A 120 10.68 4.84 -0.76
CA MET A 120 9.96 6.03 -1.20
C MET A 120 9.83 7.06 -0.07
N SER A 121 9.52 6.62 1.15
CA SER A 121 9.45 7.48 2.34
C SER A 121 10.79 8.13 2.65
N HIS A 122 11.90 7.39 2.53
CA HIS A 122 13.24 7.95 2.65
C HIS A 122 13.54 8.97 1.55
N ALA A 123 13.21 8.63 0.30
CA ALA A 123 13.42 9.52 -0.86
C ALA A 123 12.61 10.81 -0.79
N ALA A 124 11.43 10.78 -0.18
CA ALA A 124 10.55 11.94 -0.01
C ALA A 124 11.10 13.00 0.97
N ALA A 125 12.14 12.68 1.73
CA ALA A 125 12.82 13.61 2.65
C ALA A 125 11.85 14.33 3.61
N GLY A 126 10.88 13.60 4.17
CA GLY A 126 9.89 14.11 5.11
C GLY A 126 8.60 14.68 4.49
N LYS A 127 8.51 14.76 3.15
CA LYS A 127 7.28 15.15 2.48
C LYS A 127 6.24 14.03 2.53
N PRO A 128 4.95 14.32 2.74
CA PRO A 128 3.89 13.31 2.78
C PRO A 128 3.77 12.48 1.50
N LEU A 129 3.51 11.20 1.67
CA LEU A 129 3.22 10.25 0.61
C LEU A 129 1.83 9.65 0.82
N ALA A 130 1.02 9.59 -0.23
CA ALA A 130 -0.27 8.90 -0.24
C ALA A 130 -0.21 7.66 -1.14
N GLU A 131 -0.70 6.53 -0.63
CA GLU A 131 -0.87 5.32 -1.41
C GLU A 131 -2.11 5.45 -2.32
N MET A 132 -1.94 5.30 -3.63
CA MET A 132 -2.99 5.46 -4.65
C MET A 132 -3.03 4.30 -5.65
N GLY A 133 -2.61 3.11 -5.25
CA GLY A 133 -2.42 1.95 -6.12
C GLY A 133 -3.59 0.98 -6.20
N SER A 134 -4.74 1.25 -5.58
CA SER A 134 -5.88 0.32 -5.53
C SER A 134 -6.35 -0.18 -6.91
N ARG A 135 -6.15 0.61 -7.97
CA ARG A 135 -6.50 0.24 -9.35
C ARG A 135 -5.44 -0.63 -10.05
N ARG A 136 -4.33 -0.94 -9.37
CA ARG A 136 -3.13 -1.58 -9.95
C ARG A 136 -2.79 -2.92 -9.34
N THR A 137 -3.65 -3.43 -8.46
CA THR A 137 -3.55 -4.76 -7.84
C THR A 137 -4.95 -5.33 -7.62
N SER A 138 -5.07 -6.56 -7.11
CA SER A 138 -6.39 -7.13 -6.80
C SER A 138 -7.05 -6.39 -5.62
N GLU A 139 -8.36 -6.43 -5.54
CA GLU A 139 -9.15 -5.68 -4.55
C GLU A 139 -8.74 -5.99 -3.10
N TYR A 140 -8.50 -7.25 -2.77
CA TYR A 140 -8.04 -7.63 -1.44
C TYR A 140 -6.57 -7.25 -1.19
N SER A 141 -5.72 -7.39 -2.20
CA SER A 141 -4.32 -6.97 -2.12
C SER A 141 -4.17 -5.45 -2.00
N ALA A 142 -5.13 -4.68 -2.54
CA ALA A 142 -5.12 -3.23 -2.42
C ALA A 142 -5.22 -2.76 -0.96
N VAL A 143 -6.08 -3.41 -0.16
CA VAL A 143 -6.22 -3.12 1.28
C VAL A 143 -4.93 -3.48 2.03
N ALA A 144 -4.34 -4.63 1.71
CA ALA A 144 -3.07 -5.06 2.30
C ALA A 144 -1.91 -4.12 1.93
N ALA A 145 -1.84 -3.69 0.66
CA ALA A 145 -0.82 -2.75 0.19
C ALA A 145 -0.92 -1.39 0.88
N ALA A 146 -2.13 -0.85 1.03
CA ALA A 146 -2.35 0.40 1.75
C ALA A 146 -1.84 0.32 3.20
N ARG A 147 -2.14 -0.79 3.89
CA ARG A 147 -1.66 -1.03 5.25
C ARG A 147 -0.14 -1.15 5.32
N ALA A 148 0.46 -1.93 4.43
CA ALA A 148 1.91 -2.13 4.39
C ALA A 148 2.67 -0.83 4.06
N ALA A 149 2.14 -0.01 3.15
CA ALA A 149 2.71 1.30 2.85
C ALA A 149 2.64 2.25 4.05
N TYR A 150 1.51 2.25 4.79
CA TYR A 150 1.36 3.07 5.99
C TYR A 150 2.33 2.66 7.10
N ILE A 151 2.53 1.36 7.34
CA ILE A 151 3.54 0.85 8.28
C ILE A 151 4.94 1.37 7.93
N ALA A 152 5.25 1.51 6.65
CA ALA A 152 6.55 1.92 6.15
C ALA A 152 6.69 3.44 5.91
N GLY A 153 5.75 4.26 6.44
CA GLY A 153 5.89 5.71 6.51
C GLY A 153 5.07 6.52 5.51
N PHE A 154 4.17 5.90 4.75
CA PHE A 154 3.17 6.67 4.01
C PHE A 154 2.19 7.33 4.98
N SER A 155 1.73 8.53 4.65
CA SER A 155 0.88 9.35 5.54
C SER A 155 -0.60 9.02 5.41
N ALA A 156 -1.03 8.53 4.24
CA ALA A 156 -2.43 8.31 3.91
C ALA A 156 -2.60 7.30 2.77
N THR A 157 -3.83 6.88 2.53
CA THR A 157 -4.21 6.04 1.38
C THR A 157 -5.48 6.57 0.72
N SER A 158 -5.64 6.28 -0.57
CA SER A 158 -6.92 6.46 -1.28
C SER A 158 -7.90 5.31 -1.06
N ASN A 159 -7.49 4.24 -0.36
CA ASN A 159 -8.30 3.06 -0.12
C ASN A 159 -9.18 3.25 1.13
N LEU A 160 -10.48 3.49 0.92
CA LEU A 160 -11.43 3.73 2.00
C LEU A 160 -11.61 2.51 2.91
N GLU A 161 -11.50 1.29 2.37
CA GLU A 161 -11.60 0.08 3.17
C GLU A 161 -10.41 -0.08 4.12
N ALA A 162 -9.21 0.25 3.67
CA ALA A 162 -8.03 0.28 4.54
C ALA A 162 -8.18 1.34 5.66
N GLY A 163 -8.78 2.50 5.33
CA GLY A 163 -9.14 3.50 6.33
C GLY A 163 -10.12 2.97 7.36
N ARG A 164 -11.20 2.33 6.91
CA ARG A 164 -12.25 1.76 7.76
C ARG A 164 -11.71 0.63 8.66
N SER A 165 -10.93 -0.28 8.11
CA SER A 165 -10.50 -1.50 8.81
C SER A 165 -9.30 -1.27 9.73
N TYR A 166 -8.38 -0.35 9.37
CA TYR A 166 -7.12 -0.15 10.08
C TYR A 166 -6.92 1.27 10.64
N GLY A 167 -7.91 2.15 10.48
CA GLY A 167 -7.80 3.53 10.97
C GLY A 167 -6.76 4.39 10.23
N ILE A 168 -6.36 3.99 9.02
CA ILE A 168 -5.39 4.72 8.22
C ILE A 168 -6.03 6.02 7.71
N PRO A 169 -5.36 7.19 7.82
CA PRO A 169 -5.89 8.42 7.24
C PRO A 169 -6.17 8.24 5.75
N THR A 170 -7.37 8.65 5.33
CA THR A 170 -7.75 8.57 3.92
C THR A 170 -7.68 9.93 3.25
N MET A 171 -7.24 9.94 2.02
CA MET A 171 -7.24 11.11 1.16
C MET A 171 -7.59 10.73 -0.28
N GLY A 172 -8.12 11.67 -1.00
CA GLY A 172 -8.41 11.52 -2.41
C GLY A 172 -8.52 12.87 -3.09
N THR A 173 -8.44 12.86 -4.40
CA THR A 173 -8.67 14.03 -5.24
C THR A 173 -9.66 13.67 -6.33
N ALA A 174 -10.30 14.66 -6.95
CA ALA A 174 -11.13 14.43 -8.11
C ALA A 174 -10.30 13.78 -9.24
N ALA A 175 -10.94 12.92 -10.03
CA ALA A 175 -10.36 12.38 -11.24
C ALA A 175 -10.66 13.30 -12.42
N HIS A 176 -9.91 13.20 -13.52
CA HIS A 176 -10.17 13.96 -14.76
C HIS A 176 -11.61 13.81 -15.25
N SER A 177 -12.23 12.63 -15.05
CA SER A 177 -13.64 12.40 -15.40
C SER A 177 -14.62 13.32 -14.66
N PHE A 178 -14.27 13.77 -13.44
CA PHE A 178 -15.09 14.74 -12.72
C PHE A 178 -15.09 16.10 -13.44
N THR A 179 -13.92 16.57 -13.85
CA THR A 179 -13.80 17.81 -14.63
C THR A 179 -14.52 17.70 -15.97
N LEU A 180 -14.34 16.58 -16.67
CA LEU A 180 -14.95 16.31 -17.98
C LEU A 180 -16.48 16.14 -17.93
N LEU A 181 -17.07 15.83 -16.78
CA LEU A 181 -18.51 15.72 -16.59
C LEU A 181 -19.20 17.09 -16.61
N HIS A 182 -18.48 18.17 -16.22
CA HIS A 182 -19.01 19.52 -16.12
C HIS A 182 -18.87 20.28 -17.44
N ASP A 183 -19.68 21.30 -17.66
CA ASP A 183 -19.66 22.13 -18.86
C ASP A 183 -18.35 22.92 -19.04
N SER A 184 -17.60 23.10 -17.94
CA SER A 184 -16.29 23.76 -17.93
C SER A 184 -15.46 23.33 -16.71
N GLU A 185 -14.15 23.49 -16.80
CA GLU A 185 -13.23 23.29 -15.68
C GLU A 185 -13.59 24.20 -14.48
N ARG A 186 -13.98 25.44 -14.75
CA ARG A 186 -14.48 26.37 -13.71
C ARG A 186 -15.68 25.79 -12.96
N ALA A 187 -16.69 25.30 -13.69
CA ALA A 187 -17.89 24.72 -13.07
C ALA A 187 -17.54 23.49 -12.21
N ALA A 188 -16.59 22.67 -12.64
CA ALA A 188 -16.11 21.55 -11.85
C ALA A 188 -15.42 22.01 -10.54
N PHE A 189 -14.55 23.01 -10.63
CA PHE A 189 -13.88 23.57 -9.43
C PHE A 189 -14.87 24.24 -8.49
N GLU A 190 -15.83 25.01 -8.98
CA GLU A 190 -16.90 25.60 -8.18
C GLU A 190 -17.71 24.55 -7.43
N ALA A 191 -18.09 23.46 -8.12
CA ALA A 191 -18.80 22.34 -7.50
C ALA A 191 -17.98 21.64 -6.41
N GLN A 192 -16.69 21.42 -6.64
CA GLN A 192 -15.81 20.79 -5.66
C GLN A 192 -15.58 21.70 -4.45
N VAL A 193 -15.30 22.97 -4.65
CA VAL A 193 -15.11 23.96 -3.56
C VAL A 193 -16.39 24.15 -2.75
N ALA A 194 -17.54 24.18 -3.41
CA ALA A 194 -18.83 24.25 -2.72
C ALA A 194 -19.08 23.04 -1.80
N ALA A 195 -18.65 21.86 -2.23
CA ALA A 195 -18.84 20.61 -1.48
C ALA A 195 -17.80 20.40 -0.36
N LEU A 196 -16.53 20.75 -0.59
CA LEU A 196 -15.40 20.39 0.27
C LEU A 196 -14.68 21.57 0.90
N GLY A 197 -15.03 22.81 0.53
CA GLY A 197 -14.36 24.02 0.98
C GLY A 197 -13.08 24.33 0.21
N ALA A 198 -12.47 25.48 0.48
CA ALA A 198 -11.27 25.95 -0.19
C ALA A 198 -10.00 25.16 0.19
N ASP A 199 -9.96 24.46 1.31
CA ASP A 199 -8.81 23.60 1.69
C ASP A 199 -8.79 22.25 0.93
N THR A 200 -9.50 22.14 -0.17
CA THR A 200 -9.48 20.98 -1.07
C THR A 200 -8.25 20.97 -1.98
N THR A 201 -8.05 19.86 -2.70
CA THR A 201 -7.02 19.72 -3.74
C THR A 201 -7.70 19.71 -5.11
N LEU A 202 -7.43 20.69 -5.95
CA LEU A 202 -7.96 20.77 -7.32
C LEU A 202 -6.99 20.16 -8.33
N LEU A 203 -7.51 19.31 -9.23
CA LEU A 203 -6.76 18.70 -10.31
C LEU A 203 -6.73 19.65 -11.52
N VAL A 204 -5.56 20.22 -11.81
CA VAL A 204 -5.44 21.38 -12.74
C VAL A 204 -4.91 21.03 -14.12
N ASP A 205 -4.69 19.76 -14.41
CA ASP A 205 -4.07 19.31 -15.66
C ASP A 205 -5.04 18.55 -16.60
N THR A 206 -6.34 18.79 -16.47
CA THR A 206 -7.33 18.18 -17.38
C THR A 206 -7.22 18.78 -18.80
N PHE A 207 -6.90 20.06 -18.88
CA PHE A 207 -6.72 20.78 -20.14
C PHE A 207 -5.36 21.49 -20.15
N ASP A 208 -5.33 22.82 -20.05
CA ASP A 208 -4.11 23.60 -19.93
C ASP A 208 -3.77 23.87 -18.46
N ILE A 209 -2.59 23.46 -18.03
CA ILE A 209 -2.18 23.50 -16.61
C ILE A 209 -2.13 24.95 -16.08
N GLU A 210 -1.55 25.89 -16.84
CA GLU A 210 -1.46 27.27 -16.36
C GLU A 210 -2.84 27.93 -16.24
N GLN A 211 -3.70 27.67 -17.23
CA GLN A 211 -5.08 28.14 -17.19
C GLN A 211 -5.85 27.46 -16.05
N GLY A 212 -5.66 26.16 -15.84
CA GLY A 212 -6.26 25.42 -14.74
C GLY A 212 -5.87 26.01 -13.36
N VAL A 213 -4.59 26.32 -13.17
CA VAL A 213 -4.12 27.00 -11.93
C VAL A 213 -4.76 28.37 -11.75
N ARG A 214 -4.85 29.19 -12.81
CA ARG A 214 -5.52 30.50 -12.73
C ARG A 214 -6.99 30.34 -12.36
N THR A 215 -7.71 29.46 -13.05
CA THR A 215 -9.11 29.15 -12.76
C THR A 215 -9.30 28.64 -11.33
N ALA A 216 -8.39 27.79 -10.84
CA ALA A 216 -8.44 27.26 -9.47
C ALA A 216 -8.35 28.38 -8.42
N ILE A 217 -7.42 29.33 -8.60
CA ILE A 217 -7.25 30.47 -7.68
C ILE A 217 -8.40 31.47 -7.82
N GLU A 218 -8.93 31.72 -9.04
CA GLU A 218 -10.11 32.56 -9.22
C GLU A 218 -11.35 32.00 -8.49
N VAL A 219 -11.52 30.68 -8.47
CA VAL A 219 -12.67 30.01 -7.85
C VAL A 219 -12.51 29.88 -6.33
N ALA A 220 -11.36 29.37 -5.86
CA ALA A 220 -11.14 29.01 -4.46
C ALA A 220 -10.48 30.15 -3.64
N GLY A 221 -9.89 31.14 -4.32
CA GLY A 221 -9.10 32.18 -3.68
C GLY A 221 -7.65 31.74 -3.39
N PRO A 222 -6.80 32.66 -2.89
CA PRO A 222 -5.37 32.41 -2.63
C PRO A 222 -5.12 31.47 -1.44
N GLU A 223 -6.14 31.11 -0.69
CA GLU A 223 -6.10 30.15 0.41
C GLU A 223 -6.44 28.71 -0.03
N LEU A 224 -6.46 28.43 -1.34
CA LEU A 224 -6.66 27.08 -1.85
C LEU A 224 -5.67 26.10 -1.20
N GLY A 225 -6.17 24.96 -0.73
CA GLY A 225 -5.37 23.96 -0.01
C GLY A 225 -4.24 23.39 -0.84
N ALA A 226 -4.53 22.90 -2.05
CA ALA A 226 -3.51 22.36 -2.96
C ALA A 226 -3.99 22.34 -4.43
N VAL A 227 -3.03 22.28 -5.34
CA VAL A 227 -3.23 21.84 -6.72
C VAL A 227 -2.57 20.47 -6.94
N ARG A 228 -3.19 19.62 -7.76
CA ARG A 228 -2.62 18.33 -8.18
C ARG A 228 -2.21 18.39 -9.64
N ILE A 229 -1.02 17.84 -9.92
CA ILE A 229 -0.43 17.70 -11.26
C ILE A 229 -0.16 16.22 -11.50
N ASP A 230 -0.73 15.67 -12.57
CA ASP A 230 -0.66 14.23 -12.90
C ASP A 230 0.02 13.98 -14.26
N SER A 231 0.42 15.04 -14.99
CA SER A 231 0.93 14.95 -16.37
C SER A 231 1.96 16.02 -16.70
N GLY A 232 2.62 15.87 -17.86
CA GLY A 232 3.62 16.79 -18.38
C GLY A 232 5.05 16.47 -17.96
N ASP A 233 5.99 17.34 -18.32
CA ASP A 233 7.37 17.31 -17.82
C ASP A 233 7.39 17.87 -16.40
N LEU A 234 7.10 16.99 -15.45
CA LEU A 234 6.84 17.36 -14.06
C LEU A 234 7.91 18.27 -13.43
N PRO A 235 9.24 18.07 -13.59
CA PRO A 235 10.24 18.98 -13.06
C PRO A 235 10.08 20.43 -13.54
N VAL A 236 9.77 20.61 -14.82
CA VAL A 236 9.55 21.93 -15.42
C VAL A 236 8.20 22.51 -15.00
N VAL A 237 7.15 21.68 -15.07
CA VAL A 237 5.78 22.09 -14.76
C VAL A 237 5.65 22.52 -13.30
N VAL A 238 6.18 21.77 -12.37
CA VAL A 238 6.11 22.09 -10.91
C VAL A 238 6.75 23.44 -10.61
N ALA A 239 7.93 23.72 -11.16
CA ALA A 239 8.60 24.99 -10.97
C ALA A 239 7.77 26.16 -11.53
N ARG A 240 7.19 25.97 -12.72
CA ARG A 240 6.34 26.97 -13.36
C ARG A 240 5.03 27.20 -12.58
N VAL A 241 4.39 26.11 -12.10
CA VAL A 241 3.16 26.20 -11.29
C VAL A 241 3.44 26.92 -9.96
N ARG A 242 4.57 26.65 -9.30
CA ARG A 242 4.92 27.37 -8.06
C ARG A 242 5.09 28.87 -8.31
N GLN A 243 5.81 29.24 -9.36
CA GLN A 243 5.95 30.63 -9.76
C GLN A 243 4.58 31.29 -10.02
N LEU A 244 3.71 30.63 -10.78
CA LEU A 244 2.37 31.15 -11.09
C LEU A 244 1.49 31.31 -9.85
N LEU A 245 1.51 30.34 -8.94
CA LEU A 245 0.80 30.45 -7.65
C LEU A 245 1.29 31.65 -6.82
N ASP A 246 2.61 31.89 -6.81
CA ASP A 246 3.19 33.03 -6.11
C ASP A 246 2.80 34.36 -6.75
N GLU A 247 2.80 34.46 -8.10
CA GLU A 247 2.31 35.61 -8.86
C GLU A 247 0.83 35.93 -8.58
N LEU A 248 0.03 34.89 -8.33
CA LEU A 248 -1.41 34.99 -7.98
C LEU A 248 -1.66 35.27 -6.49
N GLY A 249 -0.61 35.39 -5.67
CA GLY A 249 -0.72 35.58 -4.22
C GLY A 249 -1.04 34.33 -3.43
N ALA A 250 -1.08 33.16 -4.06
CA ALA A 250 -1.39 31.84 -3.47
C ALA A 250 -0.12 31.16 -2.93
N THR A 251 0.67 31.88 -2.14
CA THR A 251 2.01 31.43 -1.67
C THR A 251 1.95 30.25 -0.71
N ARG A 252 0.78 29.96 -0.13
CA ARG A 252 0.56 28.82 0.80
C ARG A 252 -0.12 27.62 0.13
N THR A 253 -0.61 27.75 -1.09
CA THR A 253 -1.19 26.65 -1.85
C THR A 253 -0.13 25.61 -2.13
N ARG A 254 -0.38 24.38 -1.70
CA ARG A 254 0.53 23.22 -1.84
C ARG A 254 0.46 22.65 -3.25
N ILE A 255 1.55 21.97 -3.66
CA ILE A 255 1.62 21.24 -4.91
C ILE A 255 1.74 19.75 -4.61
N THR A 256 0.74 18.97 -5.05
CA THR A 256 0.74 17.51 -4.99
C THR A 256 1.07 16.96 -6.37
N VAL A 257 2.06 16.08 -6.45
CA VAL A 257 2.44 15.43 -7.70
C VAL A 257 2.04 13.97 -7.66
N THR A 258 1.46 13.50 -8.75
CA THR A 258 1.13 12.09 -9.01
C THR A 258 1.70 11.70 -10.38
N ASN A 259 1.38 10.53 -10.94
CA ASN A 259 1.88 10.02 -12.21
C ASN A 259 3.13 9.13 -12.08
N ASP A 260 2.89 7.81 -12.04
CA ASP A 260 3.90 6.73 -12.13
C ASP A 260 5.19 6.95 -11.32
N LEU A 261 5.05 7.58 -10.14
CA LEU A 261 6.17 7.85 -9.25
C LEU A 261 6.72 6.56 -8.64
N ASP A 262 8.03 6.53 -8.48
CA ASP A 262 8.81 5.53 -7.76
C ASP A 262 9.83 6.19 -6.83
N GLU A 263 10.64 5.42 -6.12
CA GLU A 263 11.66 5.94 -5.21
C GLU A 263 12.70 6.84 -5.90
N HIS A 264 12.96 6.64 -7.18
CA HIS A 264 13.95 7.42 -7.94
C HIS A 264 13.37 8.77 -8.37
N THR A 265 12.16 8.77 -8.91
CA THR A 265 11.46 10.00 -9.30
C THR A 265 11.11 10.85 -8.08
N VAL A 266 10.65 10.25 -6.97
CA VAL A 266 10.43 10.96 -5.70
C VAL A 266 11.71 11.62 -5.21
N ALA A 267 12.88 10.95 -5.31
CA ALA A 267 14.16 11.52 -4.93
C ALA A 267 14.54 12.76 -5.78
N VAL A 268 14.26 12.75 -7.09
CA VAL A 268 14.46 13.91 -7.97
C VAL A 268 13.62 15.10 -7.52
N PHE A 269 12.36 14.85 -7.12
CA PHE A 269 11.45 15.90 -6.66
C PHE A 269 11.66 16.36 -5.22
N SER A 270 12.52 15.70 -4.44
CA SER A 270 12.74 16.07 -3.03
C SER A 270 13.22 17.51 -2.87
N ALA A 271 14.02 18.01 -3.82
CA ALA A 271 14.53 19.40 -3.85
C ALA A 271 13.63 20.38 -4.64
N SER A 272 12.55 19.89 -5.28
CA SER A 272 11.61 20.70 -6.05
C SER A 272 10.51 21.27 -5.13
N PRO A 273 9.79 22.32 -5.55
CA PRO A 273 8.69 22.91 -4.79
C PRO A 273 7.41 22.02 -4.83
N VAL A 274 7.58 20.74 -4.53
CA VAL A 274 6.51 19.77 -4.34
C VAL A 274 6.28 19.60 -2.86
N ASP A 275 5.04 19.57 -2.41
CA ASP A 275 4.67 19.44 -1.01
C ASP A 275 4.24 18.03 -0.63
N SER A 276 3.72 17.25 -1.57
CA SER A 276 3.29 15.87 -1.33
C SER A 276 3.27 15.04 -2.61
N PHE A 277 3.27 13.72 -2.44
CA PHE A 277 3.28 12.74 -3.54
C PHE A 277 2.13 11.74 -3.43
N GLY A 278 1.54 11.38 -4.56
CA GLY A 278 0.65 10.23 -4.68
C GLY A 278 1.32 9.12 -5.49
N VAL A 279 1.52 7.96 -4.88
CA VAL A 279 2.20 6.82 -5.51
C VAL A 279 1.23 5.67 -5.72
N GLY A 280 1.14 5.18 -6.94
CA GLY A 280 0.22 4.12 -7.35
C GLY A 280 0.93 2.81 -7.63
N THR A 281 1.17 2.52 -8.91
CA THR A 281 1.68 1.24 -9.40
C THR A 281 2.94 0.77 -8.67
N SER A 282 3.94 1.64 -8.58
CA SER A 282 5.27 1.25 -8.07
C SER A 282 5.23 0.73 -6.63
N VAL A 283 4.41 1.31 -5.75
CA VAL A 283 4.32 0.84 -4.36
C VAL A 283 3.61 -0.51 -4.27
N VAL A 284 2.46 -0.69 -4.94
CA VAL A 284 1.66 -1.93 -4.81
C VAL A 284 2.27 -3.14 -5.53
N VAL A 285 3.20 -2.91 -6.46
CA VAL A 285 3.98 -3.98 -7.10
C VAL A 285 5.37 -4.15 -6.49
N GLY A 286 5.63 -3.55 -5.32
CA GLY A 286 6.91 -3.68 -4.62
C GLY A 286 8.10 -3.18 -5.46
N SER A 287 7.97 -2.04 -6.18
CA SER A 287 8.96 -1.54 -7.14
C SER A 287 9.37 -2.59 -8.17
N GLY A 288 8.38 -3.27 -8.75
CA GLY A 288 8.57 -4.28 -9.80
C GLY A 288 8.89 -5.70 -9.29
N THR A 289 8.93 -5.92 -7.97
CA THR A 289 9.16 -7.24 -7.37
C THR A 289 8.19 -7.46 -6.21
N PRO A 290 6.98 -8.02 -6.46
CA PRO A 290 5.90 -8.09 -5.46
C PRO A 290 6.07 -9.25 -4.45
N THR A 291 7.28 -9.74 -4.28
CA THR A 291 7.62 -10.82 -3.33
C THR A 291 9.01 -10.62 -2.76
N MET A 292 9.27 -11.17 -1.58
CA MET A 292 10.57 -11.08 -0.90
C MET A 292 11.39 -12.37 -0.97
N GLY A 293 10.93 -13.38 -1.72
CA GLY A 293 11.64 -14.65 -1.84
C GLY A 293 11.73 -15.41 -0.52
N MET A 294 10.74 -15.26 0.32
CA MET A 294 10.65 -15.94 1.61
C MET A 294 10.38 -17.42 1.45
N VAL A 295 10.84 -18.18 2.41
CA VAL A 295 10.61 -19.63 2.55
C VAL A 295 10.16 -19.93 3.97
N TYR A 296 9.48 -21.08 4.13
CA TYR A 296 9.02 -21.61 5.41
C TYR A 296 9.67 -22.98 5.57
N LYS A 297 10.47 -23.18 6.61
CA LYS A 297 11.30 -24.38 6.75
C LYS A 297 11.22 -24.97 8.16
N LEU A 298 11.19 -26.31 8.19
CA LEU A 298 11.34 -27.13 9.38
C LEU A 298 12.80 -27.13 9.83
#